data_2b4181f730513b62a5242ffff15c5226
#
_entry.id   2b4181f730513b62a5242ffff15c5226
#
_cell.length_a   1.000
_cell.length_b   1.000
_cell.length_c   1.000
_cell.angle_alpha   90.00
_cell.angle_beta   90.00
_cell.angle_gamma   90.00
#
_symmetry.space_group_name_H-M   'P 1'
#
loop_
_entity.id
_entity.type
_entity.pdbx_description
1 polymer ?
#
loop_
_entity_poly.entity_id
_entity_poly.type
_entity_poly.pdbx_seq_one_letter_code
_entity_poly.pdbx_strand_id
1 'polypeptide(L)'
;MDIQRIQWFPGHMTKALRKTEEDIKLCDGVIFVLDARAPFACFNPKLSAIFKNKPVVYCVNKCDTISSGSLSLICEELKRRGLTYETTDGLSKKDVAKLKAACAKVMSERLERDKAKGVKRTLRFMVAGIPNTGKSTIINTLSGGKRAETGDKAGVTRANKWVRMGDFELLDTPGTTSPSFENQTYAKHLAYIGSLNDEVLDTEGLALELINELKIIAPDKLKEKYSLETLDKEPLELYDDICKRRGFILKGGVSDYTRCAKAVIDDFRKQRIGKICLEERP
;
A
#
# COMPACT_ATOMS: atom_id res chain seq x y z
N MET A 1 -3.76 19.98 18.80
CA MET A 1 -2.53 20.21 17.98
C MET A 1 -2.90 19.92 16.56
N ASP A 2 -2.87 20.94 15.69
CA ASP A 2 -3.05 20.70 14.25
C ASP A 2 -1.78 20.07 13.72
N ILE A 3 -1.88 18.85 13.16
CA ILE A 3 -0.76 18.22 12.50
C ILE A 3 -0.33 19.09 11.32
N GLN A 4 0.97 19.29 11.20
CA GLN A 4 1.55 19.93 10.04
C GLN A 4 1.10 19.19 8.77
N ARG A 5 0.56 19.93 7.79
CA ARG A 5 0.05 19.36 6.55
C ARG A 5 1.10 18.46 5.92
N ILE A 6 0.75 17.19 5.69
CA ILE A 6 1.67 16.21 5.10
C ILE A 6 1.91 16.59 3.65
N GLN A 7 3.16 16.96 3.35
CA GLN A 7 3.66 17.20 2.00
C GLN A 7 4.96 16.44 1.85
N TRP A 8 4.98 15.40 1.03
CA TRP A 8 6.19 14.63 0.79
C TRP A 8 6.30 14.23 -0.66
N PHE A 9 7.19 14.92 -1.36
CA PHE A 9 7.49 14.61 -2.75
C PHE A 9 8.99 14.84 -3.04
N PRO A 10 9.83 13.84 -2.78
CA PRO A 10 11.25 13.91 -3.11
C PRO A 10 11.48 14.12 -4.61
N GLY A 11 12.48 14.90 -4.98
CA GLY A 11 12.80 15.22 -6.39
C GLY A 11 13.05 13.98 -7.27
N HIS A 12 13.49 12.86 -6.67
CA HIS A 12 13.64 11.59 -7.41
C HIS A 12 12.29 11.00 -7.88
N MET A 13 11.15 11.35 -7.27
CA MET A 13 9.83 10.88 -7.70
C MET A 13 9.37 11.53 -8.99
N THR A 14 9.75 12.78 -9.26
CA THR A 14 9.51 13.42 -10.56
C THR A 14 10.23 12.66 -11.68
N LYS A 15 11.48 12.27 -11.42
CA LYS A 15 12.24 11.45 -12.38
C LYS A 15 11.61 10.07 -12.57
N ALA A 16 11.12 9.44 -11.49
CA ALA A 16 10.45 8.15 -11.55
C ALA A 16 9.14 8.22 -12.35
N LEU A 17 8.33 9.27 -12.17
CA LEU A 17 7.11 9.47 -12.98
C LEU A 17 7.42 9.63 -14.47
N ARG A 18 8.38 10.47 -14.84
CA ARG A 18 8.81 10.63 -16.25
C ARG A 18 9.28 9.31 -16.84
N LYS A 19 10.09 8.56 -16.08
CA LYS A 19 10.55 7.25 -16.51
C LYS A 19 9.38 6.28 -16.68
N THR A 20 8.38 6.31 -15.79
CA THR A 20 7.16 5.50 -15.91
C THR A 20 6.40 5.84 -17.21
N GLU A 21 6.33 7.13 -17.61
CA GLU A 21 5.72 7.56 -18.88
C GLU A 21 6.46 7.05 -20.12
N GLU A 22 7.77 6.90 -20.02
CA GLU A 22 8.60 6.31 -21.09
C GLU A 22 8.41 4.79 -21.16
N ASP A 23 8.53 4.12 -20.02
CA ASP A 23 8.56 2.68 -19.91
C ASP A 23 7.19 2.03 -20.16
N ILE A 24 6.06 2.72 -19.86
CA ILE A 24 4.72 2.21 -20.15
C ILE A 24 4.48 1.95 -21.64
N LYS A 25 5.20 2.65 -22.51
CA LYS A 25 5.13 2.43 -23.96
C LYS A 25 5.61 1.04 -24.37
N LEU A 26 6.50 0.45 -23.58
CA LEU A 26 7.06 -0.89 -23.79
C LEU A 26 6.18 -2.01 -23.21
N CYS A 27 5.14 -1.64 -22.44
CA CYS A 27 4.27 -2.58 -21.74
C CYS A 27 2.93 -2.74 -22.47
N ASP A 28 2.35 -3.91 -22.36
CA ASP A 28 1.02 -4.24 -22.89
C ASP A 28 -0.08 -3.86 -21.91
N GLY A 29 0.18 -3.93 -20.60
CA GLY A 29 -0.74 -3.59 -19.53
C GLY A 29 -0.04 -3.23 -18.22
N VAL A 30 -0.83 -2.99 -17.18
CA VAL A 30 -0.37 -2.58 -15.86
C VAL A 30 -0.97 -3.49 -14.79
N ILE A 31 -0.17 -3.88 -13.81
CA ILE A 31 -0.59 -4.39 -12.52
C ILE A 31 -0.41 -3.23 -11.52
N PHE A 32 -1.53 -2.67 -11.05
CA PHE A 32 -1.49 -1.56 -10.10
C PHE A 32 -1.71 -2.10 -8.68
N VAL A 33 -0.67 -2.07 -7.85
CA VAL A 33 -0.68 -2.69 -6.52
C VAL A 33 -1.18 -1.72 -5.47
N LEU A 34 -2.24 -2.11 -4.76
CA LEU A 34 -2.87 -1.41 -3.65
C LEU A 34 -2.56 -2.17 -2.34
N ASP A 35 -2.43 -1.47 -1.23
CA ASP A 35 -2.35 -2.07 0.11
C ASP A 35 -3.77 -2.17 0.69
N ALA A 36 -4.21 -3.37 1.08
CA ALA A 36 -5.55 -3.62 1.57
C ALA A 36 -5.92 -2.82 2.84
N ARG A 37 -4.94 -2.35 3.60
CA ARG A 37 -5.17 -1.54 4.81
C ARG A 37 -5.64 -0.12 4.50
N ALA A 38 -5.25 0.42 3.32
CA ALA A 38 -5.62 1.76 2.86
C ALA A 38 -5.71 1.77 1.32
N PRO A 39 -6.66 1.02 0.71
CA PRO A 39 -6.67 0.78 -0.72
C PRO A 39 -6.97 2.04 -1.54
N PHE A 40 -7.83 2.92 -1.04
CA PHE A 40 -8.25 4.11 -1.79
C PHE A 40 -7.21 5.23 -1.72
N ALA A 41 -6.48 5.37 -0.63
CA ALA A 41 -5.33 6.25 -0.53
C ALA A 41 -4.19 5.83 -1.49
N CYS A 42 -4.11 4.55 -1.85
CA CYS A 42 -3.12 4.06 -2.81
C CYS A 42 -3.37 4.52 -4.25
N PHE A 43 -4.58 4.98 -4.60
CA PHE A 43 -4.85 5.51 -5.94
C PHE A 43 -4.07 6.81 -6.16
N ASN A 44 -3.19 6.80 -7.14
CA ASN A 44 -2.40 7.96 -7.52
C ASN A 44 -2.93 8.53 -8.84
N PRO A 45 -3.58 9.73 -8.83
CA PRO A 45 -4.17 10.32 -10.04
C PRO A 45 -3.18 10.50 -11.19
N LYS A 46 -1.92 10.84 -10.88
CA LYS A 46 -0.87 10.99 -11.90
C LYS A 46 -0.51 9.66 -12.56
N LEU A 47 -0.36 8.59 -11.78
CA LEU A 47 -0.14 7.26 -12.34
C LEU A 47 -1.35 6.79 -13.15
N SER A 48 -2.57 7.03 -12.66
CA SER A 48 -3.80 6.69 -13.39
C SER A 48 -3.88 7.41 -14.74
N ALA A 49 -3.46 8.67 -14.81
CA ALA A 49 -3.40 9.43 -16.07
C ALA A 49 -2.38 8.83 -17.06
N ILE A 50 -1.20 8.40 -16.57
CA ILE A 50 -0.17 7.74 -17.40
C ILE A 50 -0.70 6.42 -17.98
N PHE A 51 -1.52 5.69 -17.22
CA PHE A 51 -2.02 4.36 -17.61
C PHE A 51 -3.35 4.38 -18.38
N LYS A 52 -3.94 5.55 -18.62
CA LYS A 52 -5.29 5.71 -19.20
C LYS A 52 -5.55 4.86 -20.46
N ASN A 53 -4.54 4.65 -21.29
CA ASN A 53 -4.65 3.94 -22.56
C ASN A 53 -4.15 2.48 -22.49
N LYS A 54 -3.98 1.92 -21.30
CA LYS A 54 -3.52 0.55 -21.08
C LYS A 54 -4.52 -0.22 -20.24
N PRO A 55 -4.71 -1.51 -20.49
CA PRO A 55 -5.42 -2.39 -19.55
C PRO A 55 -4.75 -2.37 -18.18
N VAL A 56 -5.54 -2.15 -17.11
CA VAL A 56 -5.06 -2.14 -15.73
C VAL A 56 -5.75 -3.25 -14.96
N VAL A 57 -4.95 -4.07 -14.27
CA VAL A 57 -5.43 -5.00 -13.26
C VAL A 57 -5.01 -4.46 -11.89
N TYR A 58 -5.97 -4.12 -11.06
CA TYR A 58 -5.72 -3.69 -9.69
C TYR A 58 -5.43 -4.91 -8.81
N CYS A 59 -4.32 -4.92 -8.12
CA CYS A 59 -3.94 -5.97 -7.20
C CYS A 59 -4.10 -5.46 -5.77
N VAL A 60 -5.17 -5.85 -5.08
CA VAL A 60 -5.34 -5.59 -3.64
C VAL A 60 -4.46 -6.57 -2.88
N ASN A 61 -3.32 -6.10 -2.42
CA ASN A 61 -2.31 -6.90 -1.75
C ASN A 61 -2.39 -6.78 -0.22
N LYS A 62 -1.78 -7.70 0.50
CA LYS A 62 -1.78 -7.80 1.96
C LYS A 62 -3.20 -8.02 2.54
N CYS A 63 -4.02 -8.79 1.84
CA CYS A 63 -5.39 -9.09 2.28
C CYS A 63 -5.44 -9.88 3.60
N ASP A 64 -4.35 -10.54 3.97
CA ASP A 64 -4.16 -11.21 5.26
C ASP A 64 -4.14 -10.23 6.45
N THR A 65 -3.90 -8.94 6.18
CA THR A 65 -3.77 -7.88 7.19
C THR A 65 -5.09 -7.21 7.60
N ILE A 66 -6.17 -7.53 6.92
CA ILE A 66 -7.51 -6.99 7.18
C ILE A 66 -8.54 -8.08 7.45
N SER A 67 -9.75 -7.72 7.89
CA SER A 67 -10.85 -8.66 8.07
C SER A 67 -11.44 -9.09 6.73
N SER A 68 -12.09 -10.27 6.70
CA SER A 68 -12.83 -10.71 5.51
C SER A 68 -14.01 -9.79 5.17
N GLY A 69 -14.67 -9.20 6.19
CA GLY A 69 -15.72 -8.20 5.99
C GLY A 69 -15.21 -6.96 5.30
N SER A 70 -14.12 -6.37 5.79
CA SER A 70 -13.47 -5.21 5.17
C SER A 70 -13.04 -5.51 3.72
N LEU A 71 -12.49 -6.71 3.48
CA LEU A 71 -12.11 -7.13 2.13
C LEU A 71 -13.30 -7.19 1.18
N SER A 72 -14.45 -7.71 1.64
CA SER A 72 -15.68 -7.77 0.84
C SER A 72 -16.15 -6.37 0.44
N LEU A 73 -16.15 -5.40 1.38
CA LEU A 73 -16.55 -4.01 1.10
C LEU A 73 -15.61 -3.34 0.07
N ILE A 74 -14.31 -3.55 0.19
CA ILE A 74 -13.32 -3.07 -0.80
C ILE A 74 -13.62 -3.65 -2.18
N CYS A 75 -13.85 -4.97 -2.27
CA CYS A 75 -14.14 -5.65 -3.52
C CYS A 75 -15.44 -5.14 -4.17
N GLU A 76 -16.49 -4.92 -3.38
CA GLU A 76 -17.75 -4.33 -3.85
C GLU A 76 -17.53 -2.95 -4.45
N GLU A 77 -16.75 -2.09 -3.78
CA GLU A 77 -16.46 -0.75 -4.26
C GLU A 77 -15.63 -0.76 -5.55
N LEU A 78 -14.59 -1.62 -5.65
CA LEU A 78 -13.80 -1.76 -6.88
C LEU A 78 -14.67 -2.26 -8.04
N LYS A 79 -15.60 -3.20 -7.77
CA LYS A 79 -16.57 -3.68 -8.74
C LYS A 79 -17.53 -2.58 -9.17
N ARG A 80 -18.04 -1.78 -8.22
CA ARG A 80 -18.92 -0.64 -8.48
C ARG A 80 -18.26 0.40 -9.41
N ARG A 81 -16.93 0.59 -9.26
CA ARG A 81 -16.13 1.46 -10.15
C ARG A 81 -15.81 0.81 -11.51
N GLY A 82 -16.24 -0.41 -11.76
CA GLY A 82 -15.94 -1.13 -13.01
C GLY A 82 -14.47 -1.51 -13.17
N LEU A 83 -13.71 -1.61 -12.08
CA LEU A 83 -12.30 -1.93 -12.12
C LEU A 83 -12.07 -3.43 -12.16
N THR A 84 -11.15 -3.89 -13.00
CA THR A 84 -10.66 -5.28 -12.96
C THR A 84 -9.67 -5.43 -11.84
N TYR A 85 -9.92 -6.33 -10.90
CA TYR A 85 -9.06 -6.51 -9.72
C TYR A 85 -8.88 -7.99 -9.35
N GLU A 86 -7.83 -8.25 -8.60
CA GLU A 86 -7.55 -9.50 -7.89
C GLU A 86 -7.05 -9.20 -6.48
N THR A 87 -7.26 -10.14 -5.56
CA THR A 87 -6.84 -10.03 -4.17
C THR A 87 -5.69 -11.01 -3.89
N THR A 88 -4.70 -10.59 -3.10
CA THR A 88 -3.54 -11.43 -2.77
C THR A 88 -2.89 -11.02 -1.44
N ASP A 89 -2.21 -11.95 -0.79
CA ASP A 89 -1.28 -11.65 0.30
C ASP A 89 0.18 -11.42 -0.19
N GLY A 90 0.40 -11.52 -1.49
CA GLY A 90 1.71 -11.32 -2.13
C GLY A 90 2.71 -12.47 -1.93
N LEU A 91 2.52 -13.33 -0.93
CA LEU A 91 3.35 -14.50 -0.62
C LEU A 91 2.74 -15.79 -1.14
N SER A 92 1.43 -15.86 -1.27
CA SER A 92 0.69 -17.00 -1.77
C SER A 92 0.89 -17.19 -3.27
N LYS A 93 1.58 -18.26 -3.66
CA LYS A 93 1.74 -18.65 -5.07
C LYS A 93 0.39 -18.83 -5.78
N LYS A 94 -0.63 -19.31 -5.07
CA LYS A 94 -1.98 -19.51 -5.61
C LYS A 94 -2.64 -18.18 -5.97
N ASP A 95 -2.59 -17.19 -5.08
CA ASP A 95 -3.21 -15.89 -5.32
C ASP A 95 -2.47 -15.09 -6.38
N VAL A 96 -1.15 -15.18 -6.38
CA VAL A 96 -0.34 -14.55 -7.42
C VAL A 96 -0.56 -15.21 -8.78
N ALA A 97 -0.86 -16.52 -8.84
CA ALA A 97 -1.28 -17.19 -10.08
C ALA A 97 -2.64 -16.69 -10.60
N LYS A 98 -3.61 -16.37 -9.71
CA LYS A 98 -4.88 -15.73 -10.09
C LYS A 98 -4.65 -14.36 -10.74
N LEU A 99 -3.73 -13.56 -10.17
CA LEU A 99 -3.34 -12.27 -10.75
C LEU A 99 -2.79 -12.43 -12.18
N LYS A 100 -1.96 -13.46 -12.43
CA LYS A 100 -1.49 -13.78 -13.78
C LYS A 100 -2.63 -14.14 -14.74
N ALA A 101 -3.60 -14.93 -14.27
CA ALA A 101 -4.79 -15.28 -15.04
C ALA A 101 -5.65 -14.05 -15.38
N ALA A 102 -5.83 -13.13 -14.43
CA ALA A 102 -6.52 -11.86 -14.66
C ALA A 102 -5.81 -10.99 -15.72
N CYS A 103 -4.47 -10.94 -15.67
CA CYS A 103 -3.68 -10.27 -16.69
C CYS A 103 -3.89 -10.88 -18.09
N ALA A 104 -3.91 -12.21 -18.19
CA ALA A 104 -4.20 -12.88 -19.46
C ALA A 104 -5.63 -12.59 -19.96
N LYS A 105 -6.60 -12.54 -19.04
CA LYS A 105 -8.02 -12.25 -19.35
C LYS A 105 -8.20 -10.85 -19.94
N VAL A 106 -7.61 -9.82 -19.36
CA VAL A 106 -7.72 -8.43 -19.89
C VAL A 106 -7.01 -8.26 -21.23
N MET A 107 -6.14 -9.20 -21.61
CA MET A 107 -5.42 -9.23 -22.88
C MET A 107 -6.00 -10.24 -23.89
N SER A 108 -7.12 -10.91 -23.58
CA SER A 108 -7.65 -12.03 -24.37
C SER A 108 -7.87 -11.67 -25.86
N GLU A 109 -8.55 -10.56 -26.15
CA GLU A 109 -8.80 -10.11 -27.52
C GLU A 109 -7.49 -9.88 -28.32
N ARG A 110 -6.46 -9.37 -27.67
CA ARG A 110 -5.16 -9.15 -28.29
C ARG A 110 -4.44 -10.46 -28.52
N LEU A 111 -4.47 -11.36 -27.55
CA LEU A 111 -3.88 -12.69 -27.68
C LEU A 111 -4.53 -13.51 -28.78
N GLU A 112 -5.86 -13.45 -28.93
CA GLU A 112 -6.60 -14.10 -30.00
C GLU A 112 -6.22 -13.54 -31.38
N ARG A 113 -6.13 -12.21 -31.51
CA ARG A 113 -5.66 -11.57 -32.75
C ARG A 113 -4.22 -11.96 -33.12
N ASP A 114 -3.32 -12.01 -32.14
CA ASP A 114 -1.92 -12.40 -32.37
C ASP A 114 -1.84 -13.90 -32.76
N LYS A 115 -2.63 -14.75 -32.07
CA LYS A 115 -2.74 -16.18 -32.39
C LYS A 115 -3.25 -16.42 -33.82
N ALA A 116 -4.29 -15.68 -34.24
CA ALA A 116 -4.83 -15.78 -35.61
C ALA A 116 -3.81 -15.38 -36.68
N LYS A 117 -2.82 -14.53 -36.34
CA LYS A 117 -1.71 -14.12 -37.20
C LYS A 117 -0.48 -15.00 -37.05
N GLY A 118 -0.54 -16.10 -36.29
CA GLY A 118 0.61 -16.97 -36.02
C GLY A 118 1.71 -16.31 -35.15
N VAL A 119 1.42 -15.19 -34.48
CA VAL A 119 2.41 -14.46 -33.67
C VAL A 119 2.39 -15.00 -32.23
N LYS A 120 3.52 -15.55 -31.80
CA LYS A 120 3.74 -15.95 -30.41
C LYS A 120 4.31 -14.74 -29.63
N ARG A 121 3.49 -14.13 -28.79
CA ARG A 121 3.84 -12.93 -28.03
C ARG A 121 4.11 -13.25 -26.55
N THR A 122 5.14 -12.63 -26.00
CA THR A 122 5.34 -12.52 -24.56
C THR A 122 4.61 -11.25 -24.07
N LEU A 123 3.68 -11.39 -23.12
CA LEU A 123 2.97 -10.25 -22.53
C LEU A 123 3.87 -9.49 -21.56
N ARG A 124 3.90 -8.17 -21.68
CA ARG A 124 4.70 -7.27 -20.86
C ARG A 124 3.80 -6.44 -19.94
N PHE A 125 3.94 -6.62 -18.65
CA PHE A 125 3.20 -5.83 -17.67
C PHE A 125 4.13 -4.98 -16.82
N MET A 126 3.76 -3.72 -16.63
CA MET A 126 4.38 -2.85 -15.64
C MET A 126 3.74 -3.14 -14.29
N VAL A 127 4.56 -3.35 -13.25
CA VAL A 127 4.09 -3.43 -11.85
C VAL A 127 4.29 -2.06 -11.21
N ALA A 128 3.20 -1.35 -10.97
CA ALA A 128 3.17 0.02 -10.49
C ALA A 128 2.39 0.15 -9.17
N GLY A 129 2.55 1.26 -8.49
CA GLY A 129 1.88 1.60 -7.24
C GLY A 129 2.78 2.38 -6.29
N ILE A 130 2.24 2.81 -5.17
CA ILE A 130 2.99 3.57 -4.17
C ILE A 130 4.06 2.70 -3.46
N PRO A 131 5.02 3.31 -2.73
CA PRO A 131 6.02 2.55 -1.97
C PRO A 131 5.38 1.58 -0.97
N ASN A 132 6.06 0.47 -0.69
CA ASN A 132 5.75 -0.51 0.36
C ASN A 132 4.40 -1.25 0.22
N THR A 133 3.72 -1.19 -0.93
CA THR A 133 2.51 -1.98 -1.21
C THR A 133 2.80 -3.46 -1.53
N GLY A 134 4.07 -3.86 -1.63
CA GLY A 134 4.47 -5.24 -1.89
C GLY A 134 4.72 -5.58 -3.35
N LYS A 135 4.97 -4.60 -4.24
CA LYS A 135 5.29 -4.80 -5.67
C LYS A 135 6.38 -5.84 -5.89
N SER A 136 7.55 -5.61 -5.29
CA SER A 136 8.70 -6.50 -5.43
C SER A 136 8.44 -7.90 -4.83
N THR A 137 7.64 -7.99 -3.77
CA THR A 137 7.21 -9.27 -3.19
C THR A 137 6.37 -10.07 -4.18
N ILE A 138 5.37 -9.45 -4.81
CA ILE A 138 4.54 -10.07 -5.84
C ILE A 138 5.42 -10.56 -7.01
N ILE A 139 6.32 -9.72 -7.49
CA ILE A 139 7.25 -10.08 -8.58
C ILE A 139 8.12 -11.27 -8.18
N ASN A 140 8.67 -11.28 -6.96
CA ASN A 140 9.50 -12.38 -6.47
C ASN A 140 8.70 -13.68 -6.35
N THR A 141 7.47 -13.62 -5.84
CA THR A 141 6.60 -14.80 -5.74
C THR A 141 6.26 -15.35 -7.13
N LEU A 142 5.92 -14.49 -8.10
CA LEU A 142 5.67 -14.87 -9.49
C LEU A 142 6.90 -15.47 -10.17
N SER A 143 8.09 -14.97 -9.89
CA SER A 143 9.35 -15.41 -10.51
C SER A 143 10.03 -16.59 -9.80
N GLY A 144 9.39 -17.18 -8.79
CA GLY A 144 9.96 -18.31 -8.05
C GLY A 144 11.12 -17.92 -7.13
N GLY A 145 11.11 -16.68 -6.59
CA GLY A 145 12.03 -16.23 -5.55
C GLY A 145 13.34 -15.62 -6.06
N LYS A 146 13.42 -15.30 -7.34
CA LYS A 146 14.66 -14.75 -7.91
C LYS A 146 14.48 -13.31 -8.39
N ARG A 147 14.99 -12.28 -7.65
CA ARG A 147 15.54 -11.04 -8.24
C ARG A 147 14.87 -9.69 -8.11
N ALA A 148 13.81 -9.46 -7.35
CA ALA A 148 13.46 -8.09 -6.97
C ALA A 148 13.94 -7.82 -5.54
N GLU A 149 14.58 -6.67 -5.30
CA GLU A 149 14.98 -6.26 -3.96
C GLU A 149 13.72 -5.90 -3.14
N THR A 150 13.60 -6.50 -1.96
CA THR A 150 12.50 -6.21 -1.02
C THR A 150 13.08 -5.51 0.21
N GLY A 151 12.32 -4.59 0.81
CA GLY A 151 12.71 -3.94 2.06
C GLY A 151 11.59 -3.05 2.60
N ASP A 152 11.59 -2.83 3.90
CA ASP A 152 10.56 -2.05 4.61
C ASP A 152 10.75 -0.53 4.50
N LYS A 153 11.80 -0.06 3.79
CA LYS A 153 12.06 1.37 3.58
C LYS A 153 11.49 1.82 2.23
N ALA A 154 10.83 2.97 2.23
CA ALA A 154 10.38 3.60 1.00
C ALA A 154 11.58 3.92 0.10
N GLY A 155 11.53 3.52 -1.20
CA GLY A 155 12.58 3.80 -2.18
C GLY A 155 13.64 2.71 -2.34
N VAL A 156 13.42 1.48 -1.87
CA VAL A 156 14.37 0.35 -2.03
C VAL A 156 14.62 0.03 -3.51
N THR A 157 13.57 0.00 -4.34
CA THR A 157 13.73 -0.22 -5.79
C THR A 157 14.15 1.10 -6.45
N ARG A 158 15.43 1.20 -6.86
CA ARG A 158 16.02 2.43 -7.43
C ARG A 158 16.02 2.47 -8.96
N ALA A 159 15.90 1.32 -9.61
CA ALA A 159 15.94 1.21 -11.08
C ALA A 159 14.91 0.20 -11.56
N ASN A 160 14.40 0.41 -12.77
CA ASN A 160 13.49 -0.53 -13.44
C ASN A 160 14.23 -1.80 -13.81
N LYS A 161 13.56 -2.93 -13.60
CA LYS A 161 14.12 -4.25 -13.89
C LYS A 161 13.08 -5.16 -14.54
N TRP A 162 13.45 -5.75 -15.67
CA TRP A 162 12.62 -6.77 -16.30
C TRP A 162 12.82 -8.13 -15.64
N VAL A 163 11.71 -8.77 -15.30
CA VAL A 163 11.68 -10.12 -14.73
C VAL A 163 10.84 -11.02 -15.63
N ARG A 164 11.48 -12.02 -16.24
CA ARG A 164 10.80 -12.96 -17.13
C ARG A 164 10.19 -14.13 -16.38
N MET A 165 8.94 -14.50 -16.77
CA MET A 165 8.16 -15.57 -16.14
C MET A 165 7.37 -16.35 -17.21
N GLY A 166 8.04 -17.26 -17.92
CA GLY A 166 7.41 -17.98 -19.04
C GLY A 166 6.93 -17.02 -20.12
N ASP A 167 5.62 -16.95 -20.37
CA ASP A 167 5.00 -16.11 -21.39
C ASP A 167 4.73 -14.66 -20.90
N PHE A 168 5.22 -14.29 -19.72
CA PHE A 168 5.10 -12.96 -19.16
C PHE A 168 6.47 -12.35 -18.87
N GLU A 169 6.57 -11.04 -19.08
CA GLU A 169 7.66 -10.21 -18.58
C GLU A 169 7.05 -9.11 -17.68
N LEU A 170 7.58 -8.97 -16.49
CA LEU A 170 7.20 -7.92 -15.55
C LEU A 170 8.28 -6.86 -15.47
N LEU A 171 7.87 -5.61 -15.51
CA LEU A 171 8.74 -4.48 -15.24
C LEU A 171 8.52 -4.02 -13.81
N ASP A 172 9.52 -4.23 -12.94
CA ASP A 172 9.52 -3.67 -11.58
C ASP A 172 9.84 -2.19 -11.65
N THR A 173 8.94 -1.36 -11.12
CA THR A 173 9.12 0.09 -11.09
C THR A 173 9.26 0.61 -9.67
N PRO A 174 10.08 1.66 -9.44
CA PRO A 174 10.10 2.35 -8.16
C PRO A 174 8.71 2.82 -7.75
N GLY A 175 8.37 2.66 -6.48
CA GLY A 175 7.11 3.18 -5.94
C GLY A 175 7.07 4.71 -6.02
N THR A 176 5.95 5.25 -6.48
CA THR A 176 5.75 6.70 -6.60
C THR A 176 4.49 7.13 -5.90
N THR A 177 4.60 8.22 -5.12
CA THR A 177 3.45 8.88 -4.48
C THR A 177 3.00 10.10 -5.30
N SER A 178 1.87 10.70 -4.92
CA SER A 178 1.44 11.98 -5.50
C SER A 178 2.36 13.11 -5.03
N PRO A 179 2.66 14.12 -5.88
CA PRO A 179 3.43 15.29 -5.49
C PRO A 179 2.76 16.16 -4.43
N SER A 180 1.45 16.14 -4.38
CA SER A 180 0.64 16.82 -3.38
C SER A 180 -0.49 15.90 -2.94
N PHE A 181 -0.82 15.95 -1.67
CA PHE A 181 -1.97 15.26 -1.12
C PHE A 181 -3.08 16.29 -0.89
N GLU A 182 -4.07 16.32 -1.79
CA GLU A 182 -5.27 17.15 -1.61
C GLU A 182 -6.09 16.63 -0.42
N ASN A 183 -6.24 15.32 -0.33
CA ASN A 183 -6.88 14.65 0.80
C ASN A 183 -5.84 14.30 1.87
N GLN A 184 -5.84 15.06 2.98
CA GLN A 184 -4.91 14.86 4.09
C GLN A 184 -5.21 13.57 4.89
N THR A 185 -6.44 13.07 4.89
CA THR A 185 -6.78 11.77 5.47
C THR A 185 -6.04 10.66 4.73
N TYR A 186 -6.09 10.66 3.40
CA TYR A 186 -5.32 9.69 2.61
C TYR A 186 -3.81 9.83 2.82
N ALA A 187 -3.30 11.05 2.97
CA ALA A 187 -1.89 11.26 3.28
C ALA A 187 -1.50 10.61 4.62
N LYS A 188 -2.34 10.76 5.66
CA LYS A 188 -2.16 10.10 6.97
C LYS A 188 -2.20 8.57 6.82
N HIS A 189 -3.17 8.03 6.10
CA HIS A 189 -3.27 6.58 5.85
C HIS A 189 -2.03 6.04 5.15
N LEU A 190 -1.50 6.74 4.15
CA LEU A 190 -0.24 6.37 3.50
C LEU A 190 0.95 6.39 4.45
N ALA A 191 0.99 7.35 5.37
CA ALA A 191 2.01 7.39 6.40
C ALA A 191 1.87 6.21 7.38
N TYR A 192 0.65 5.89 7.85
CA TYR A 192 0.40 4.77 8.74
C TYR A 192 0.84 3.43 8.15
N ILE A 193 0.56 3.17 6.87
CA ILE A 193 0.98 1.92 6.22
C ILE A 193 2.46 1.90 5.81
N GLY A 194 3.23 2.98 6.07
CA GLY A 194 4.66 3.08 5.79
C GLY A 194 5.00 3.38 4.33
N SER A 195 4.08 3.97 3.56
CA SER A 195 4.32 4.36 2.17
C SER A 195 5.03 5.71 2.01
N LEU A 196 5.14 6.48 3.10
CA LEU A 196 5.92 7.72 3.19
C LEU A 196 7.17 7.50 4.05
N ASN A 197 8.17 8.39 3.90
CA ASN A 197 9.38 8.33 4.72
C ASN A 197 9.13 8.92 6.11
N ASP A 198 9.30 8.13 7.15
CA ASP A 198 9.08 8.52 8.54
C ASP A 198 10.01 9.66 9.02
N GLU A 199 11.20 9.80 8.41
CA GLU A 199 12.18 10.82 8.79
C GLU A 199 11.71 12.27 8.55
N VAL A 200 10.69 12.44 7.67
CA VAL A 200 10.15 13.76 7.31
C VAL A 200 8.76 14.01 7.88
N LEU A 201 8.26 13.09 8.70
CA LEU A 201 6.93 13.17 9.29
C LEU A 201 6.99 13.57 10.77
N ASP A 202 6.01 14.34 11.22
CA ASP A 202 5.71 14.49 12.63
C ASP A 202 5.15 13.16 13.16
N THR A 203 6.05 12.29 13.62
CA THR A 203 5.71 10.95 14.06
C THR A 203 4.83 10.95 15.31
N GLU A 204 5.01 11.93 16.22
CA GLU A 204 4.24 12.04 17.45
C GLU A 204 2.80 12.45 17.16
N GLY A 205 2.61 13.50 16.36
CA GLY A 205 1.29 13.92 15.91
C GLY A 205 0.60 12.83 15.08
N LEU A 206 1.35 12.13 14.21
CA LEU A 206 0.82 11.03 13.41
C LEU A 206 0.31 9.87 14.28
N ALA A 207 1.02 9.52 15.36
CA ALA A 207 0.59 8.48 16.29
C ALA A 207 -0.65 8.90 17.09
N LEU A 208 -0.74 10.15 17.51
CA LEU A 208 -1.91 10.70 18.20
C LEU A 208 -3.16 10.61 17.31
N GLU A 209 -3.04 10.99 16.04
CA GLU A 209 -4.14 10.89 15.06
C GLU A 209 -4.52 9.43 14.77
N LEU A 210 -3.53 8.52 14.66
CA LEU A 210 -3.81 7.09 14.51
C LEU A 210 -4.58 6.53 15.70
N ILE A 211 -4.22 6.90 16.94
CA ILE A 211 -4.94 6.49 18.15
C ILE A 211 -6.38 7.02 18.11
N ASN A 212 -6.57 8.28 17.74
CA ASN A 212 -7.90 8.88 17.61
C ASN A 212 -8.75 8.17 16.56
N GLU A 213 -8.18 7.84 15.41
CA GLU A 213 -8.87 7.11 14.34
C GLU A 213 -9.20 5.67 14.78
N LEU A 214 -8.25 4.96 15.39
CA LEU A 214 -8.45 3.60 15.91
C LEU A 214 -9.50 3.54 17.03
N LYS A 215 -9.62 4.58 17.86
CA LYS A 215 -10.69 4.73 18.85
C LYS A 215 -12.07 4.61 18.21
N ILE A 216 -12.22 5.07 16.97
CA ILE A 216 -13.51 5.08 16.23
C ILE A 216 -13.70 3.78 15.45
N ILE A 217 -12.70 3.37 14.67
CA ILE A 217 -12.85 2.27 13.70
C ILE A 217 -12.57 0.88 14.29
N ALA A 218 -11.80 0.80 15.37
CA ALA A 218 -11.37 -0.47 15.98
C ALA A 218 -11.23 -0.36 17.51
N PRO A 219 -12.28 0.13 18.25
CA PRO A 219 -12.19 0.43 19.68
C PRO A 219 -11.77 -0.78 20.51
N ASP A 220 -12.37 -1.94 20.30
CA ASP A 220 -12.08 -3.15 21.08
C ASP A 220 -10.63 -3.60 20.89
N LYS A 221 -10.11 -3.57 19.67
CA LYS A 221 -8.72 -3.93 19.37
C LYS A 221 -7.72 -2.98 20.00
N LEU A 222 -8.01 -1.67 19.97
CA LEU A 222 -7.19 -0.64 20.62
C LEU A 222 -7.15 -0.86 22.14
N LYS A 223 -8.34 -1.08 22.74
CA LYS A 223 -8.52 -1.33 24.18
C LYS A 223 -7.78 -2.60 24.62
N GLU A 224 -7.96 -3.70 23.92
CA GLU A 224 -7.30 -4.99 24.20
C GLU A 224 -5.78 -4.87 24.07
N LYS A 225 -5.29 -4.32 22.96
CA LYS A 225 -3.86 -4.21 22.68
C LYS A 225 -3.07 -3.47 23.75
N TYR A 226 -3.61 -2.37 24.24
CA TYR A 226 -2.92 -1.52 25.21
C TYR A 226 -3.48 -1.64 26.63
N SER A 227 -4.40 -2.60 26.87
CA SER A 227 -5.05 -2.87 28.16
C SER A 227 -5.70 -1.61 28.74
N LEU A 228 -6.33 -0.78 27.90
CA LEU A 228 -6.97 0.45 28.30
C LEU A 228 -8.27 0.15 29.05
N GLU A 229 -8.53 0.87 30.15
CA GLU A 229 -9.75 0.68 30.94
C GLU A 229 -10.97 1.28 30.26
N THR A 230 -10.79 2.44 29.66
CA THR A 230 -11.83 3.16 28.91
C THR A 230 -11.21 3.83 27.69
N LEU A 231 -12.04 4.07 26.68
CA LEU A 231 -11.72 4.93 25.54
C LEU A 231 -12.43 6.30 25.61
N ASP A 232 -13.24 6.50 26.64
CA ASP A 232 -13.95 7.78 26.88
C ASP A 232 -13.01 8.81 27.54
N LYS A 233 -12.01 9.19 26.77
CA LYS A 233 -10.96 10.17 27.12
C LYS A 233 -10.56 10.93 25.87
N GLU A 234 -9.95 12.09 26.06
CA GLU A 234 -9.34 12.84 24.96
C GLU A 234 -8.17 12.03 24.34
N PRO A 235 -7.91 12.16 23.02
CA PRO A 235 -6.87 11.40 22.34
C PRO A 235 -5.48 11.48 22.98
N LEU A 236 -5.12 12.66 23.51
CA LEU A 236 -3.84 12.87 24.19
C LEU A 236 -3.77 12.12 25.53
N GLU A 237 -4.87 12.03 26.26
CA GLU A 237 -4.94 11.25 27.49
C GLU A 237 -4.82 9.75 27.23
N LEU A 238 -5.46 9.26 26.16
CA LEU A 238 -5.30 7.86 25.72
C LEU A 238 -3.85 7.58 25.31
N TYR A 239 -3.21 8.52 24.62
CA TYR A 239 -1.81 8.41 24.24
C TYR A 239 -0.91 8.33 25.49
N ASP A 240 -1.16 9.15 26.49
CA ASP A 240 -0.43 9.15 27.75
C ASP A 240 -0.63 7.84 28.52
N ASP A 241 -1.85 7.31 28.56
CA ASP A 241 -2.15 5.99 29.13
C ASP A 241 -1.38 4.87 28.43
N ILE A 242 -1.31 4.90 27.10
CA ILE A 242 -0.51 3.93 26.31
C ILE A 242 0.98 4.03 26.68
N CYS A 243 1.53 5.26 26.78
CA CYS A 243 2.92 5.47 27.20
C CYS A 243 3.19 4.85 28.58
N LYS A 244 2.34 5.12 29.54
CA LYS A 244 2.45 4.61 30.91
C LYS A 244 2.38 3.08 30.95
N ARG A 245 1.39 2.48 30.29
CA ARG A 245 1.22 1.02 30.27
C ARG A 245 2.34 0.28 29.54
N ARG A 246 2.96 0.94 28.56
CA ARG A 246 4.13 0.40 27.84
C ARG A 246 5.45 0.69 28.53
N GLY A 247 5.45 1.43 29.65
CA GLY A 247 6.66 1.80 30.39
C GLY A 247 7.55 2.78 29.60
N PHE A 248 6.96 3.59 28.71
CA PHE A 248 7.67 4.63 27.98
C PHE A 248 7.65 5.93 28.77
N ILE A 249 8.46 5.96 29.84
CA ILE A 249 8.54 7.05 30.80
C ILE A 249 9.99 7.54 30.91
N LEU A 250 10.16 8.84 30.79
CA LEU A 250 11.42 9.53 30.98
C LEU A 250 11.71 9.78 32.49
N LYS A 251 12.93 10.24 32.82
CA LYS A 251 13.25 10.69 34.17
C LYS A 251 12.28 11.80 34.60
N GLY A 252 11.75 11.68 35.81
CA GLY A 252 10.74 12.62 36.31
C GLY A 252 9.30 12.23 36.04
N GLY A 253 9.02 11.05 35.48
CA GLY A 253 7.67 10.52 35.31
C GLY A 253 6.92 11.08 34.07
N VAL A 254 7.61 11.75 33.18
CA VAL A 254 7.05 12.32 31.95
C VAL A 254 6.99 11.24 30.87
N SER A 255 5.89 11.20 30.09
CA SER A 255 5.72 10.26 28.97
C SER A 255 6.73 10.50 27.85
N ASP A 256 7.36 9.42 27.36
CA ASP A 256 8.26 9.42 26.20
C ASP A 256 7.40 9.24 24.92
N TYR A 257 6.82 10.33 24.46
CA TYR A 257 5.96 10.32 23.27
C TYR A 257 6.69 9.90 22.01
N THR A 258 7.96 10.26 21.86
CA THR A 258 8.77 9.88 20.69
C THR A 258 8.91 8.36 20.59
N ARG A 259 9.22 7.69 21.69
CA ARG A 259 9.32 6.22 21.73
C ARG A 259 7.96 5.56 21.58
N CYS A 260 6.93 6.12 22.21
CA CYS A 260 5.56 5.62 22.13
C CYS A 260 5.02 5.72 20.70
N ALA A 261 5.23 6.84 20.00
CA ALA A 261 4.81 7.06 18.62
C ALA A 261 5.35 5.97 17.69
N LYS A 262 6.65 5.76 17.74
CA LYS A 262 7.30 4.70 16.93
C LYS A 262 6.71 3.33 17.22
N ALA A 263 6.43 3.01 18.49
CA ALA A 263 5.86 1.74 18.89
C ALA A 263 4.42 1.56 18.41
N VAL A 264 3.57 2.59 18.52
CA VAL A 264 2.17 2.55 18.08
C VAL A 264 2.08 2.37 16.57
N ILE A 265 2.84 3.15 15.80
CA ILE A 265 2.87 3.04 14.35
C ILE A 265 3.41 1.67 13.90
N ASP A 266 4.46 1.16 14.55
CA ASP A 266 5.02 -0.17 14.27
C ASP A 266 4.04 -1.29 14.63
N ASP A 267 3.32 -1.16 15.75
CA ASP A 267 2.28 -2.10 16.16
C ASP A 267 1.13 -2.16 15.14
N PHE A 268 0.72 -1.04 14.56
CA PHE A 268 -0.24 -0.99 13.47
C PHE A 268 0.31 -1.65 12.19
N ARG A 269 1.51 -1.26 11.76
CA ARG A 269 2.14 -1.79 10.55
C ARG A 269 2.34 -3.29 10.59
N LYS A 270 2.69 -3.83 11.76
CA LYS A 270 2.91 -5.27 12.02
C LYS A 270 1.66 -6.02 12.48
N GLN A 271 0.48 -5.41 12.37
CA GLN A 271 -0.81 -6.02 12.76
C GLN A 271 -0.89 -6.45 14.23
N ARG A 272 -0.09 -5.89 15.11
CA ARG A 272 -0.11 -6.23 16.54
C ARG A 272 -1.31 -5.63 17.28
N ILE A 273 -1.99 -4.64 16.67
CA ILE A 273 -3.28 -4.12 17.16
C ILE A 273 -4.44 -4.97 16.62
N GLY A 274 -4.19 -5.71 15.52
CA GLY A 274 -5.17 -6.57 14.87
C GLY A 274 -5.32 -6.27 13.38
N LYS A 275 -6.21 -7.00 12.72
CA LYS A 275 -6.52 -6.83 11.30
C LYS A 275 -7.44 -5.63 11.11
N ILE A 276 -6.92 -4.54 10.59
CA ILE A 276 -7.63 -3.25 10.48
C ILE A 276 -7.48 -2.69 9.08
N CYS A 277 -8.61 -2.32 8.46
CA CYS A 277 -8.69 -1.50 7.28
C CYS A 277 -9.06 -0.07 7.69
N LEU A 278 -8.32 0.93 7.20
CA LEU A 278 -8.60 2.35 7.44
C LEU A 278 -9.69 2.89 6.51
N GLU A 279 -9.96 2.18 5.41
CA GLU A 279 -10.79 2.67 4.31
C GLU A 279 -11.68 1.53 3.78
N GLU A 280 -12.73 1.18 4.53
CA GLU A 280 -13.69 0.19 4.05
C GLU A 280 -14.56 0.75 2.90
N ARG A 281 -14.79 2.06 2.92
CA ARG A 281 -15.43 2.85 1.85
C ARG A 281 -14.67 4.16 1.65
N PRO A 282 -14.62 4.69 0.41
CA PRO A 282 -13.94 5.97 0.11
C PRO A 282 -14.66 7.18 0.72
#